data_56ac24603bbd642515b81a6c26933f96
#
_entry.id   56ac24603bbd642515b81a6c26933f96
#
_cell.length_a   1.000
_cell.length_b   1.000
_cell.length_c   1.000
_cell.angle_alpha   90.00
_cell.angle_beta   90.00
_cell.angle_gamma   90.00
#
_symmetry.space_group_name_H-M   'P 1'
#
loop_
_entity.id
_entity.type
_entity.pdbx_description
1 polymer ?
#
loop_
_entity_poly.entity_id
_entity_poly.type
_entity_poly.pdbx_seq_one_letter_code
_entity_poly.pdbx_strand_id
1 'polypeptide(L)'
;MTHEDHLEDEHDHEHEHGPLAELVTVRDWLRYAVTRFNRAGCFFGHGLTDAYDEAVYLILHTLSLPLDRLEPFLDACIPGDEREEILEVIEKRATDRLPAAYITGEAWLGDFRFKVDPRVIIPRSYFAELLEDGFSPWIQDPETVTAAMDMCTGSGCLAILMAHAFPNAEIVAVDISQDALDVAAENIAAYGLEDRIKLVLSDGFAAVPEQGFDFILSNPPYVTRESMESLPAE
;
A
#
# COMPACT_ATOMS: atom_id res chain seq x y z
N MET A 1 57.11 -29.13 -34.95
CA MET A 1 56.53 -29.85 -33.82
C MET A 1 56.01 -28.77 -32.88
N THR A 2 54.82 -28.27 -33.16
CA THR A 2 54.16 -27.18 -32.47
C THR A 2 53.04 -27.80 -31.66
N HIS A 3 53.12 -27.67 -30.31
CA HIS A 3 52.06 -27.98 -29.39
C HIS A 3 51.07 -26.83 -29.42
N GLU A 4 49.87 -27.09 -29.87
CA GLU A 4 48.68 -26.23 -29.63
C GLU A 4 48.07 -26.66 -28.30
N ASP A 5 48.18 -25.77 -27.30
CA ASP A 5 47.44 -25.88 -26.05
C ASP A 5 45.97 -25.50 -26.30
N HIS A 6 45.08 -26.47 -26.14
CA HIS A 6 43.66 -26.26 -26.00
C HIS A 6 43.40 -25.69 -24.59
N LEU A 7 43.13 -24.39 -24.51
CA LEU A 7 42.43 -23.79 -23.38
C LEU A 7 40.93 -24.05 -23.60
N GLU A 8 40.41 -25.04 -22.90
CA GLU A 8 38.95 -25.25 -22.77
C GLU A 8 38.36 -24.12 -21.93
N ASP A 9 37.36 -23.47 -22.51
CA ASP A 9 36.53 -22.42 -21.89
C ASP A 9 35.79 -22.99 -20.68
N GLU A 10 36.26 -22.69 -19.46
CA GLU A 10 35.55 -22.91 -18.20
C GLU A 10 34.67 -21.68 -17.85
N HIS A 11 33.79 -21.26 -18.73
CA HIS A 11 32.84 -20.20 -18.43
C HIS A 11 31.44 -20.55 -18.89
N ASP A 12 30.78 -21.53 -18.21
CA ASP A 12 29.32 -21.67 -18.40
C ASP A 12 28.56 -22.47 -17.29
N HIS A 13 29.02 -22.49 -16.05
CA HIS A 13 28.31 -23.24 -14.99
C HIS A 13 27.83 -22.44 -13.78
N GLU A 14 27.85 -21.10 -13.77
CA GLU A 14 27.38 -20.30 -12.63
C GLU A 14 25.88 -19.92 -12.67
N HIS A 15 25.14 -20.24 -13.73
CA HIS A 15 23.74 -19.85 -13.85
C HIS A 15 22.69 -20.93 -13.46
N GLU A 16 23.10 -22.16 -13.13
CA GLU A 16 22.14 -23.24 -12.83
C GLU A 16 21.69 -23.35 -11.36
N HIS A 17 22.25 -22.56 -10.42
CA HIS A 17 21.96 -22.72 -8.98
C HIS A 17 21.33 -21.48 -8.32
N GLY A 18 20.51 -20.73 -9.03
CA GLY A 18 19.79 -19.57 -8.48
C GLY A 18 18.42 -19.96 -7.89
N PRO A 19 17.78 -19.05 -7.14
CA PRO A 19 16.46 -19.28 -6.53
C PRO A 19 15.41 -19.77 -7.53
N LEU A 20 15.48 -19.33 -8.79
CA LEU A 20 14.55 -19.71 -9.85
C LEU A 20 14.63 -21.21 -10.20
N ALA A 21 15.81 -21.83 -10.10
CA ALA A 21 15.98 -23.24 -10.38
C ALA A 21 15.64 -24.14 -9.17
N GLU A 22 15.93 -23.69 -7.96
CA GLU A 22 15.84 -24.50 -6.76
C GLU A 22 14.48 -24.40 -6.04
N LEU A 23 13.80 -23.22 -6.09
CA LEU A 23 12.56 -22.99 -5.38
C LEU A 23 11.37 -23.32 -6.30
N VAL A 24 10.59 -24.32 -5.92
CA VAL A 24 9.57 -24.89 -6.81
C VAL A 24 8.14 -24.65 -6.27
N THR A 25 7.95 -24.66 -4.95
CA THR A 25 6.64 -24.56 -4.32
C THR A 25 6.42 -23.20 -3.67
N VAL A 26 5.14 -22.83 -3.43
CA VAL A 26 4.79 -21.62 -2.65
C VAL A 26 5.50 -21.63 -1.30
N ARG A 27 5.61 -22.78 -0.64
CA ARG A 27 6.32 -22.95 0.64
C ARG A 27 7.80 -22.58 0.55
N ASP A 28 8.47 -22.96 -0.53
CA ASP A 28 9.89 -22.65 -0.75
C ASP A 28 10.09 -21.14 -0.89
N TRP A 29 9.26 -20.51 -1.71
CA TRP A 29 9.29 -19.05 -1.95
C TRP A 29 8.94 -18.26 -0.69
N LEU A 30 7.95 -18.70 0.09
CA LEU A 30 7.60 -18.09 1.36
C LEU A 30 8.79 -18.11 2.34
N ARG A 31 9.40 -19.29 2.54
CA ARG A 31 10.60 -19.40 3.38
C ARG A 31 11.73 -18.50 2.87
N TYR A 32 11.93 -18.46 1.54
CA TYR A 32 12.97 -17.61 0.92
C TYR A 32 12.68 -16.12 1.18
N ALA A 33 11.48 -15.64 0.91
CA ALA A 33 11.07 -14.26 1.10
C ALA A 33 11.26 -13.80 2.56
N VAL A 34 10.77 -14.58 3.53
CA VAL A 34 10.96 -14.29 4.96
C VAL A 34 12.45 -14.16 5.31
N THR A 35 13.29 -15.08 4.79
CA THR A 35 14.73 -15.02 5.01
C THR A 35 15.35 -13.76 4.40
N ARG A 36 14.96 -13.40 3.18
CA ARG A 36 15.45 -12.20 2.48
C ARG A 36 15.08 -10.93 3.21
N PHE A 37 13.81 -10.78 3.62
CA PHE A 37 13.33 -9.59 4.33
C PHE A 37 14.03 -9.41 5.68
N ASN A 38 14.16 -10.48 6.46
CA ASN A 38 14.85 -10.43 7.76
C ASN A 38 16.35 -10.10 7.60
N ARG A 39 17.04 -10.69 6.61
CA ARG A 39 18.46 -10.39 6.34
C ARG A 39 18.67 -8.97 5.83
N ALA A 40 17.75 -8.47 5.03
CA ALA A 40 17.76 -7.09 4.57
C ALA A 40 17.43 -6.10 5.69
N GLY A 41 16.87 -6.55 6.82
CA GLY A 41 16.42 -5.70 7.92
C GLY A 41 15.27 -4.79 7.49
N CYS A 42 14.31 -5.33 6.69
CA CYS A 42 13.11 -4.60 6.31
C CYS A 42 12.33 -4.15 7.53
N PHE A 43 11.78 -2.95 7.48
CA PHE A 43 10.89 -2.45 8.51
C PHE A 43 9.43 -2.81 8.15
N PHE A 44 8.68 -3.31 9.12
CA PHE A 44 7.28 -3.69 8.97
C PHE A 44 6.41 -2.77 9.81
N GLY A 45 5.59 -1.95 9.20
CA GLY A 45 4.80 -0.93 9.92
C GLY A 45 3.73 -0.27 9.06
N HIS A 46 3.53 -0.79 7.84
CA HIS A 46 2.59 -0.25 6.86
C HIS A 46 1.38 -1.18 6.65
N GLY A 47 0.80 -1.68 7.76
CA GLY A 47 -0.38 -2.55 7.74
C GLY A 47 -0.07 -4.02 8.06
N LEU A 48 1.17 -4.48 7.84
CA LEU A 48 1.64 -5.82 8.19
C LEU A 48 2.74 -5.70 9.23
N THR A 49 2.81 -6.64 10.16
CA THR A 49 3.62 -6.49 11.38
C THR A 49 4.93 -7.26 11.38
N ASP A 50 5.10 -8.22 10.46
CA ASP A 50 6.29 -9.04 10.37
C ASP A 50 6.58 -9.55 8.95
N ALA A 51 7.76 -10.15 8.79
CA ALA A 51 8.26 -10.66 7.52
C ALA A 51 7.42 -11.80 6.95
N TYR A 52 6.77 -12.59 7.81
CA TYR A 52 5.97 -13.73 7.37
C TYR A 52 4.66 -13.26 6.74
N ASP A 53 3.91 -12.42 7.44
CA ASP A 53 2.63 -11.88 6.95
C ASP A 53 2.84 -11.10 5.65
N GLU A 54 3.91 -10.30 5.57
CA GLU A 54 4.21 -9.53 4.36
C GLU A 54 4.63 -10.43 3.18
N ALA A 55 5.40 -11.48 3.44
CA ALA A 55 5.78 -12.45 2.41
C ALA A 55 4.56 -13.23 1.90
N VAL A 56 3.66 -13.66 2.79
CA VAL A 56 2.39 -14.31 2.43
C VAL A 56 1.56 -13.39 1.54
N TYR A 57 1.37 -12.14 1.97
CA TYR A 57 0.59 -11.16 1.21
C TYR A 57 1.16 -10.94 -0.19
N LEU A 58 2.46 -10.66 -0.29
CA LEU A 58 3.12 -10.37 -1.58
C LEU A 58 3.05 -11.57 -2.53
N ILE A 59 3.30 -12.78 -2.05
CA ILE A 59 3.26 -13.99 -2.90
C ILE A 59 1.83 -14.29 -3.36
N LEU A 60 0.84 -14.28 -2.47
CA LEU A 60 -0.53 -14.53 -2.85
C LEU A 60 -1.07 -13.46 -3.80
N HIS A 61 -0.72 -12.19 -3.58
CA HIS A 61 -1.10 -11.09 -4.46
C HIS A 61 -0.49 -11.27 -5.86
N THR A 62 0.81 -11.56 -5.96
CA THR A 62 1.51 -11.77 -7.23
C THR A 62 0.91 -12.92 -8.03
N LEU A 63 0.56 -14.02 -7.34
CA LEU A 63 -0.06 -15.19 -7.95
C LEU A 63 -1.58 -15.03 -8.17
N SER A 64 -2.19 -13.88 -7.86
CA SER A 64 -3.64 -13.65 -7.94
C SER A 64 -4.44 -14.69 -7.16
N LEU A 65 -3.92 -15.16 -6.03
CA LEU A 65 -4.55 -16.12 -5.14
C LEU A 65 -5.36 -15.42 -4.02
N PRO A 66 -6.36 -16.10 -3.43
CA PRO A 66 -7.11 -15.55 -2.30
C PRO A 66 -6.19 -15.26 -1.11
N LEU A 67 -6.19 -13.98 -0.65
CA LEU A 67 -5.28 -13.51 0.40
C LEU A 67 -5.55 -14.14 1.78
N ASP A 68 -6.73 -14.71 1.99
CA ASP A 68 -7.19 -15.37 3.22
C ASP A 68 -6.96 -16.88 3.23
N ARG A 69 -6.35 -17.46 2.18
CA ARG A 69 -6.23 -18.93 1.99
C ARG A 69 -4.86 -19.36 1.50
N LEU A 70 -3.88 -19.42 2.38
CA LEU A 70 -2.54 -19.88 2.03
C LEU A 70 -2.42 -21.42 1.99
N GLU A 71 -2.97 -22.14 2.99
CA GLU A 71 -2.69 -23.55 3.23
C GLU A 71 -2.96 -24.48 2.01
N PRO A 72 -4.06 -24.30 1.24
CA PRO A 72 -4.31 -25.15 0.08
C PRO A 72 -3.27 -25.05 -1.03
N PHE A 73 -2.50 -23.94 -1.06
CA PHE A 73 -1.55 -23.65 -2.13
C PHE A 73 -0.09 -23.89 -1.73
N LEU A 74 0.21 -24.12 -0.45
CA LEU A 74 1.58 -24.21 0.06
C LEU A 74 2.47 -25.18 -0.71
N ASP A 75 1.96 -26.35 -1.07
CA ASP A 75 2.70 -27.40 -1.76
C ASP A 75 2.46 -27.40 -3.28
N ALA A 76 1.78 -26.37 -3.80
CA ALA A 76 1.60 -26.19 -5.23
C ALA A 76 2.91 -25.77 -5.90
N CYS A 77 3.21 -26.39 -7.03
CA CYS A 77 4.34 -25.99 -7.88
C CYS A 77 4.01 -24.70 -8.64
N ILE A 78 4.96 -23.79 -8.70
CA ILE A 78 4.86 -22.50 -9.36
C ILE A 78 5.53 -22.61 -10.74
N PRO A 79 4.87 -22.22 -11.84
CA PRO A 79 5.48 -22.09 -13.17
C PRO A 79 6.68 -21.15 -13.20
N GLY A 80 7.53 -21.28 -14.22
CA GLY A 80 8.79 -20.52 -14.29
C GLY A 80 8.60 -19.02 -14.38
N ASP A 81 7.63 -18.56 -15.18
CA ASP A 81 7.25 -17.17 -15.36
C ASP A 81 6.72 -16.54 -14.05
N GLU A 82 5.84 -17.24 -13.34
CA GLU A 82 5.35 -16.79 -12.02
C GLU A 82 6.48 -16.73 -10.97
N ARG A 83 7.47 -17.62 -11.06
CA ARG A 83 8.66 -17.57 -10.17
C ARG A 83 9.51 -16.32 -10.41
N GLU A 84 9.63 -15.88 -11.65
CA GLU A 84 10.33 -14.65 -12.01
C GLU A 84 9.61 -13.43 -11.42
N GLU A 85 8.29 -13.37 -11.53
CA GLU A 85 7.48 -12.29 -10.94
C GLU A 85 7.61 -12.25 -9.41
N ILE A 86 7.55 -13.41 -8.73
CA ILE A 86 7.74 -13.48 -7.29
C ILE A 86 9.15 -13.01 -6.89
N LEU A 87 10.18 -13.42 -7.60
CA LEU A 87 11.55 -12.98 -7.32
C LEU A 87 11.69 -11.47 -7.46
N GLU A 88 11.13 -10.89 -8.53
CA GLU A 88 11.14 -9.44 -8.75
C GLU A 88 10.49 -8.69 -7.58
N VAL A 89 9.33 -9.14 -7.13
CA VAL A 89 8.60 -8.57 -5.99
C VAL A 89 9.41 -8.67 -4.69
N ILE A 90 10.02 -9.82 -4.43
CA ILE A 90 10.87 -10.01 -3.24
C ILE A 90 12.09 -9.09 -3.27
N GLU A 91 12.73 -8.92 -4.42
CA GLU A 91 13.91 -8.06 -4.54
C GLU A 91 13.54 -6.57 -4.47
N LYS A 92 12.43 -6.12 -5.06
CA LYS A 92 11.89 -4.76 -4.85
C LYS A 92 11.70 -4.47 -3.37
N ARG A 93 11.15 -5.42 -2.62
CA ARG A 93 10.94 -5.25 -1.18
C ARG A 93 12.23 -5.27 -0.38
N ALA A 94 13.12 -6.23 -0.65
CA ALA A 94 14.33 -6.46 0.15
C ALA A 94 15.46 -5.50 -0.21
N THR A 95 15.65 -5.21 -1.49
CA THR A 95 16.80 -4.45 -2.01
C THR A 95 16.44 -2.97 -2.20
N ASP A 96 15.32 -2.68 -2.87
CA ASP A 96 14.88 -1.30 -3.14
C ASP A 96 14.15 -0.69 -1.94
N ARG A 97 13.86 -1.49 -0.91
CA ARG A 97 13.16 -1.06 0.30
C ARG A 97 11.75 -0.53 0.04
N LEU A 98 11.15 -0.90 -1.09
CA LEU A 98 9.83 -0.44 -1.44
C LEU A 98 8.77 -1.12 -0.55
N PRO A 99 7.91 -0.37 0.16
CA PRO A 99 6.83 -0.94 0.96
C PRO A 99 5.90 -1.83 0.13
N ALA A 100 5.37 -2.90 0.75
CA ALA A 100 4.48 -3.85 0.07
C ALA A 100 3.29 -3.17 -0.61
N ALA A 101 2.70 -2.16 0.03
CA ALA A 101 1.57 -1.41 -0.54
C ALA A 101 1.92 -0.71 -1.86
N TYR A 102 3.14 -0.19 -2.02
CA TYR A 102 3.57 0.43 -3.28
C TYR A 102 3.98 -0.59 -4.33
N ILE A 103 4.40 -1.80 -3.93
CA ILE A 103 4.68 -2.90 -4.86
C ILE A 103 3.37 -3.41 -5.46
N THR A 104 2.34 -3.60 -4.63
CA THR A 104 1.03 -4.10 -5.06
C THR A 104 0.12 -3.02 -5.64
N GLY A 105 0.43 -1.73 -5.36
CA GLY A 105 -0.44 -0.60 -5.68
C GLY A 105 -1.69 -0.50 -4.81
N GLU A 106 -1.75 -1.26 -3.72
CA GLU A 106 -2.94 -1.38 -2.86
C GLU A 106 -2.59 -1.23 -1.38
N ALA A 107 -3.50 -0.58 -0.63
CA ALA A 107 -3.45 -0.54 0.82
C ALA A 107 -4.86 -0.71 1.40
N TRP A 108 -4.93 -1.23 2.62
CA TRP A 108 -6.19 -1.46 3.32
C TRP A 108 -6.28 -0.54 4.54
N LEU A 109 -7.47 0.00 4.78
CA LEU A 109 -7.80 0.75 5.99
C LEU A 109 -9.19 0.30 6.46
N GLY A 110 -9.25 -0.46 7.56
CA GLY A 110 -10.43 -1.24 7.89
C GLY A 110 -10.76 -2.23 6.77
N ASP A 111 -12.03 -2.31 6.41
CA ASP A 111 -12.52 -3.19 5.33
C ASP A 111 -12.39 -2.56 3.93
N PHE A 112 -11.80 -1.36 3.83
CA PHE A 112 -11.71 -0.61 2.58
C PHE A 112 -10.34 -0.77 1.93
N ARG A 113 -10.35 -1.03 0.61
CA ARG A 113 -9.15 -1.13 -0.21
C ARG A 113 -8.93 0.14 -1.01
N PHE A 114 -7.74 0.69 -0.96
CA PHE A 114 -7.37 1.92 -1.66
C PHE A 114 -6.22 1.67 -2.61
N LYS A 115 -6.28 2.28 -3.79
CA LYS A 115 -5.13 2.42 -4.67
C LYS A 115 -4.14 3.38 -4.04
N VAL A 116 -2.86 2.99 -4.04
CA VAL A 116 -1.76 3.81 -3.53
C VAL A 116 -0.53 3.69 -4.41
N ASP A 117 0.26 4.74 -4.47
CA ASP A 117 1.58 4.77 -5.06
C ASP A 117 2.43 5.85 -4.37
N PRO A 118 3.73 6.04 -4.73
CA PRO A 118 4.61 6.99 -4.05
C PRO A 118 4.16 8.46 -4.04
N ARG A 119 3.08 8.82 -4.74
CA ARG A 119 2.48 10.17 -4.70
C ARG A 119 1.72 10.45 -3.40
N VAL A 120 1.32 9.40 -2.67
CA VAL A 120 0.53 9.49 -1.43
C VAL A 120 1.13 8.66 -0.32
N ILE A 121 0.88 9.05 0.92
CA ILE A 121 1.22 8.24 2.10
C ILE A 121 0.30 7.01 2.13
N ILE A 122 0.85 5.85 2.52
CA ILE A 122 0.06 4.63 2.73
C ILE A 122 -1.00 4.91 3.80
N PRO A 123 -2.29 4.66 3.51
CA PRO A 123 -3.39 4.91 4.44
C PRO A 123 -3.16 4.26 5.80
N ARG A 124 -3.14 5.09 6.84
CA ARG A 124 -3.13 4.67 8.23
C ARG A 124 -3.70 5.80 9.07
N SER A 125 -4.72 5.52 9.86
CA SER A 125 -5.30 6.54 10.72
C SER A 125 -6.18 5.91 11.79
N TYR A 126 -6.02 6.35 13.01
CA TYR A 126 -6.95 6.02 14.10
C TYR A 126 -8.36 6.58 13.89
N PHE A 127 -8.51 7.55 12.98
CA PHE A 127 -9.83 8.08 12.64
C PHE A 127 -10.72 7.06 11.92
N ALA A 128 -10.14 6.02 11.29
CA ALA A 128 -10.92 4.96 10.67
C ALA A 128 -11.82 4.25 11.69
N GLU A 129 -11.26 3.86 12.84
CA GLU A 129 -12.03 3.22 13.93
C GLU A 129 -13.14 4.14 14.47
N LEU A 130 -12.88 5.46 14.59
CA LEU A 130 -13.88 6.42 15.05
C LEU A 130 -14.98 6.63 14.00
N LEU A 131 -14.66 6.58 12.71
CA LEU A 131 -15.63 6.70 11.63
C LEU A 131 -16.54 5.48 11.52
N GLU A 132 -16.06 4.28 11.85
CA GLU A 132 -16.89 3.07 11.92
C GLU A 132 -18.05 3.23 12.93
N ASP A 133 -17.79 3.91 14.07
CA ASP A 133 -18.79 4.22 15.10
C ASP A 133 -19.49 5.56 14.87
N GLY A 134 -19.39 6.17 13.68
CA GLY A 134 -20.01 7.45 13.34
C GLY A 134 -19.55 8.62 14.24
N PHE A 135 -18.30 8.55 14.76
CA PHE A 135 -17.72 9.50 15.71
C PHE A 135 -18.48 9.63 17.03
N SER A 136 -19.13 8.54 17.49
CA SER A 136 -19.75 8.50 18.82
C SER A 136 -18.69 8.66 19.93
N PRO A 137 -18.95 9.38 21.04
CA PRO A 137 -20.21 10.04 21.40
C PRO A 137 -20.30 11.52 20.95
N TRP A 138 -19.34 12.03 20.16
CA TRP A 138 -19.31 13.45 19.77
C TRP A 138 -20.40 13.79 18.74
N ILE A 139 -20.68 12.88 17.82
CA ILE A 139 -21.81 12.95 16.91
C ILE A 139 -22.86 11.94 17.38
N GLN A 140 -24.05 12.44 17.75
CA GLN A 140 -25.11 11.58 18.26
C GLN A 140 -25.91 10.91 17.16
N ASP A 141 -26.05 11.57 16.03
CA ASP A 141 -26.79 11.09 14.86
C ASP A 141 -25.99 11.43 13.59
N PRO A 142 -25.30 10.44 12.99
CA PRO A 142 -24.53 10.61 11.77
C PRO A 142 -25.34 11.15 10.58
N GLU A 143 -26.67 10.92 10.55
CA GLU A 143 -27.54 11.42 9.47
C GLU A 143 -27.72 12.94 9.51
N THR A 144 -27.39 13.59 10.61
CA THR A 144 -27.47 15.06 10.75
C THR A 144 -26.28 15.79 10.16
N VAL A 145 -25.17 15.08 9.88
CA VAL A 145 -24.01 15.65 9.21
C VAL A 145 -24.32 15.79 7.72
N THR A 146 -24.37 17.01 7.23
CA THR A 146 -24.71 17.35 5.83
C THR A 146 -23.55 17.92 5.05
N ALA A 147 -22.56 18.53 5.73
CA ALA A 147 -21.36 19.08 5.11
C ALA A 147 -20.13 18.71 5.94
N ALA A 148 -19.19 18.02 5.33
CA ALA A 148 -17.94 17.63 5.99
C ALA A 148 -16.71 17.92 5.14
N MET A 149 -15.54 18.01 5.78
CA MET A 149 -14.29 18.28 5.10
C MET A 149 -13.16 17.36 5.60
N ASP A 150 -12.43 16.79 4.65
CA ASP A 150 -11.17 16.10 4.88
C ASP A 150 -9.99 16.97 4.41
N MET A 151 -9.25 17.51 5.35
CA MET A 151 -8.10 18.37 5.10
C MET A 151 -6.80 17.57 5.11
N CYS A 152 -5.99 17.69 4.06
CA CYS A 152 -4.82 16.85 3.75
C CYS A 152 -5.26 15.41 3.41
N THR A 153 -6.14 15.31 2.43
CA THR A 153 -6.86 14.07 2.10
C THR A 153 -5.95 12.96 1.56
N GLY A 154 -4.79 13.30 0.96
CA GLY A 154 -3.86 12.33 0.40
C GLY A 154 -4.54 11.43 -0.64
N SER A 155 -4.61 10.13 -0.37
CA SER A 155 -5.28 9.14 -1.24
C SER A 155 -6.82 9.22 -1.23
N GLY A 156 -7.42 10.15 -0.48
CA GLY A 156 -8.88 10.26 -0.33
C GLY A 156 -9.50 9.25 0.65
N CYS A 157 -8.69 8.45 1.35
CA CYS A 157 -9.17 7.36 2.17
C CYS A 157 -10.12 7.84 3.29
N LEU A 158 -9.77 8.90 4.02
CA LEU A 158 -10.64 9.41 5.09
C LEU A 158 -11.89 10.08 4.53
N ALA A 159 -11.80 10.79 3.40
CA ALA A 159 -12.99 11.35 2.74
C ALA A 159 -13.99 10.26 2.34
N ILE A 160 -13.50 9.12 1.83
CA ILE A 160 -14.33 7.96 1.47
C ILE A 160 -14.96 7.33 2.72
N LEU A 161 -14.18 7.12 3.79
CA LEU A 161 -14.72 6.62 5.06
C LEU A 161 -15.77 7.57 5.66
N MET A 162 -15.55 8.89 5.58
CA MET A 162 -16.54 9.90 6.01
C MET A 162 -17.82 9.81 5.18
N ALA A 163 -17.74 9.57 3.87
CA ALA A 163 -18.93 9.39 3.03
C ALA A 163 -19.76 8.17 3.42
N HIS A 164 -19.11 7.11 3.91
CA HIS A 164 -19.80 5.94 4.45
C HIS A 164 -20.35 6.18 5.84
N ALA A 165 -19.61 6.86 6.73
CA ALA A 165 -20.04 7.17 8.09
C ALA A 165 -21.19 8.17 8.14
N PHE A 166 -21.21 9.14 7.22
CA PHE A 166 -22.20 10.24 7.17
C PHE A 166 -23.00 10.17 5.85
N PRO A 167 -24.09 9.41 5.80
CA PRO A 167 -24.78 9.09 4.55
C PRO A 167 -25.36 10.31 3.82
N ASN A 168 -25.66 11.39 4.53
CA ASN A 168 -26.25 12.61 3.98
C ASN A 168 -25.20 13.71 3.69
N ALA A 169 -23.92 13.48 4.02
CA ALA A 169 -22.89 14.51 3.89
C ALA A 169 -22.40 14.67 2.44
N GLU A 170 -22.28 15.92 2.00
CA GLU A 170 -21.38 16.32 0.93
C GLU A 170 -19.99 16.58 1.52
N ILE A 171 -18.95 16.02 0.90
CA ILE A 171 -17.60 16.07 1.46
C ILE A 171 -16.69 16.89 0.53
N VAL A 172 -15.94 17.81 1.14
CA VAL A 172 -14.86 18.54 0.48
C VAL A 172 -13.54 17.91 0.90
N ALA A 173 -12.83 17.27 -0.02
CA ALA A 173 -11.54 16.66 0.21
C ALA A 173 -10.44 17.56 -0.36
N VAL A 174 -9.56 18.04 0.53
CA VAL A 174 -8.59 19.09 0.24
C VAL A 174 -7.16 18.56 0.33
N ASP A 175 -6.34 18.87 -0.67
CA ASP A 175 -4.90 18.65 -0.59
C ASP A 175 -4.14 19.78 -1.32
N ILE A 176 -2.89 19.98 -0.95
CA ILE A 176 -1.99 20.92 -1.63
C ILE A 176 -1.33 20.30 -2.86
N SER A 177 -1.31 18.97 -2.95
CA SER A 177 -0.69 18.19 -4.02
C SER A 177 -1.72 17.76 -5.05
N GLN A 178 -1.55 18.20 -6.30
CA GLN A 178 -2.38 17.71 -7.41
C GLN A 178 -2.18 16.20 -7.61
N ASP A 179 -0.96 15.70 -7.48
CA ASP A 179 -0.65 14.28 -7.62
C ASP A 179 -1.40 13.41 -6.60
N ALA A 180 -1.55 13.91 -5.37
CA ALA A 180 -2.35 13.25 -4.35
C ALA A 180 -3.85 13.27 -4.71
N LEU A 181 -4.36 14.39 -5.19
CA LEU A 181 -5.75 14.51 -5.63
C LEU A 181 -6.06 13.61 -6.82
N ASP A 182 -5.09 13.36 -7.71
CA ASP A 182 -5.26 12.44 -8.83
C ASP A 182 -5.45 10.99 -8.31
N VAL A 183 -4.67 10.56 -7.30
CA VAL A 183 -4.88 9.26 -6.63
C VAL A 183 -6.22 9.23 -5.91
N ALA A 184 -6.58 10.31 -5.19
CA ALA A 184 -7.88 10.41 -4.52
C ALA A 184 -9.05 10.29 -5.50
N ALA A 185 -8.95 10.91 -6.67
CA ALA A 185 -9.97 10.81 -7.72
C ALA A 185 -10.19 9.37 -8.18
N GLU A 186 -9.10 8.61 -8.39
CA GLU A 186 -9.18 7.20 -8.77
C GLU A 186 -9.87 6.37 -7.67
N ASN A 187 -9.55 6.61 -6.40
CA ASN A 187 -10.20 5.93 -5.28
C ASN A 187 -11.68 6.30 -5.15
N ILE A 188 -12.02 7.58 -5.24
CA ILE A 188 -13.40 8.06 -5.17
C ILE A 188 -14.25 7.44 -6.27
N ALA A 189 -13.73 7.37 -7.50
CA ALA A 189 -14.41 6.75 -8.63
C ALA A 189 -14.59 5.24 -8.43
N ALA A 190 -13.60 4.54 -7.85
CA ALA A 190 -13.70 3.11 -7.56
C ALA A 190 -14.84 2.78 -6.56
N TYR A 191 -15.19 3.74 -5.69
CA TYR A 191 -16.31 3.62 -4.75
C TYR A 191 -17.62 4.26 -5.25
N GLY A 192 -17.63 4.90 -6.45
CA GLY A 192 -18.81 5.55 -7.02
C GLY A 192 -19.28 6.76 -6.19
N LEU A 193 -18.35 7.52 -5.63
CA LEU A 193 -18.62 8.63 -4.72
C LEU A 193 -18.36 10.02 -5.32
N GLU A 194 -18.21 10.13 -6.66
CA GLU A 194 -17.87 11.37 -7.37
C GLU A 194 -18.92 12.47 -7.18
N ASP A 195 -20.19 12.09 -7.01
CA ASP A 195 -21.30 13.02 -6.76
C ASP A 195 -21.34 13.52 -5.30
N ARG A 196 -20.60 12.88 -4.38
CA ARG A 196 -20.62 13.17 -2.95
C ARG A 196 -19.32 13.76 -2.42
N ILE A 197 -18.19 13.51 -3.09
CA ILE A 197 -16.87 13.97 -2.67
C ILE A 197 -16.30 14.90 -3.71
N LYS A 198 -16.09 16.18 -3.32
CA LYS A 198 -15.49 17.20 -4.17
C LYS A 198 -14.02 17.39 -3.81
N LEU A 199 -13.13 17.16 -4.78
CA LEU A 199 -11.69 17.43 -4.64
C LEU A 199 -11.38 18.92 -4.84
N VAL A 200 -10.54 19.46 -3.96
CA VAL A 200 -10.11 20.88 -4.00
C VAL A 200 -8.59 20.96 -3.80
N LEU A 201 -7.88 21.48 -4.82
CA LEU A 201 -6.48 21.84 -4.70
C LEU A 201 -6.36 23.14 -3.93
N SER A 202 -5.77 23.08 -2.73
CA SER A 202 -5.68 24.26 -1.85
C SER A 202 -4.54 24.14 -0.84
N ASP A 203 -3.87 25.26 -0.58
CA ASP A 203 -3.01 25.42 0.59
C ASP A 203 -3.90 25.76 1.81
N GLY A 204 -4.19 24.73 2.63
CA GLY A 204 -5.13 24.84 3.72
C GLY A 204 -6.51 25.31 3.22
N PHE A 205 -7.04 26.35 3.83
CA PHE A 205 -8.36 26.89 3.52
C PHE A 205 -8.40 27.90 2.36
N ALA A 206 -7.27 28.21 1.73
CA ALA A 206 -7.14 29.35 0.81
C ALA A 206 -8.10 29.31 -0.40
N ALA A 207 -8.40 28.10 -0.91
CA ALA A 207 -9.31 27.89 -2.05
C ALA A 207 -10.56 27.08 -1.67
N VAL A 208 -10.77 26.81 -0.39
CA VAL A 208 -11.98 26.11 0.08
C VAL A 208 -13.18 27.05 -0.05
N PRO A 209 -14.32 26.58 -0.63
CA PRO A 209 -15.52 27.39 -0.70
C PRO A 209 -15.97 27.89 0.67
N GLU A 210 -16.44 29.14 0.75
CA GLU A 210 -17.05 29.67 1.96
C GLU A 210 -18.39 28.96 2.21
N GLN A 211 -18.39 28.02 3.15
CA GLN A 211 -19.57 27.29 3.61
C GLN A 211 -19.39 26.85 5.07
N GLY A 212 -20.47 26.58 5.77
CA GLY A 212 -20.41 25.92 7.08
C GLY A 212 -20.13 24.43 6.91
N PHE A 213 -19.26 23.89 7.75
CA PHE A 213 -19.03 22.45 7.86
C PHE A 213 -19.51 21.99 9.24
N ASP A 214 -20.27 20.90 9.26
CA ASP A 214 -20.71 20.24 10.50
C ASP A 214 -19.54 19.46 11.11
N PHE A 215 -18.63 18.96 10.24
CA PHE A 215 -17.50 18.14 10.65
C PHE A 215 -16.28 18.41 9.77
N ILE A 216 -15.13 18.61 10.41
CA ILE A 216 -13.83 18.77 9.73
C ILE A 216 -12.85 17.78 10.34
N LEU A 217 -12.25 16.97 9.51
CA LEU A 217 -11.19 16.04 9.87
C LEU A 217 -9.88 16.44 9.19
N SER A 218 -8.77 16.26 9.88
CA SER A 218 -7.44 16.51 9.30
C SER A 218 -6.42 15.53 9.85
N ASN A 219 -5.67 14.89 8.96
CA ASN A 219 -4.51 14.08 9.28
C ASN A 219 -3.27 14.61 8.55
N PRO A 220 -2.78 15.82 8.91
CA PRO A 220 -1.69 16.47 8.20
C PRO A 220 -0.36 15.78 8.47
N PRO A 221 0.67 15.97 7.62
CA PRO A 221 2.02 15.54 7.91
C PRO A 221 2.55 16.26 9.16
N TYR A 222 2.87 15.51 10.20
CA TYR A 222 3.33 16.02 11.51
C TYR A 222 4.79 15.67 11.83
N VAL A 223 5.46 14.95 10.94
CA VAL A 223 6.89 14.63 11.09
C VAL A 223 7.72 15.76 10.51
N THR A 224 8.62 16.32 11.33
CA THR A 224 9.52 17.38 10.86
C THR A 224 10.56 16.84 9.88
N ARG A 225 11.10 17.69 8.99
CA ARG A 225 12.16 17.29 8.05
C ARG A 225 13.36 16.69 8.77
N GLU A 226 13.76 17.25 9.91
CA GLU A 226 14.87 16.77 10.72
C GLU A 226 14.60 15.37 11.28
N SER A 227 13.36 15.09 11.69
CA SER A 227 12.95 13.75 12.13
C SER A 227 12.88 12.75 10.99
N MET A 228 12.49 13.17 9.78
CA MET A 228 12.45 12.32 8.60
C MET A 228 13.82 11.77 8.20
N GLU A 229 14.91 12.57 8.39
CA GLU A 229 16.28 12.13 8.10
C GLU A 229 16.75 10.96 9.01
N SER A 230 16.08 10.74 10.13
CA SER A 230 16.38 9.68 11.10
C SER A 230 15.47 8.45 10.97
N LEU A 231 14.47 8.49 10.08
CA LEU A 231 13.57 7.36 9.84
C LEU A 231 14.26 6.25 9.04
N PRO A 232 13.78 4.99 9.14
CA PRO A 232 14.17 3.93 8.22
C PRO A 232 13.98 4.36 6.75
N ALA A 233 14.69 3.70 5.84
CA ALA A 233 14.66 4.00 4.41
C ALA A 233 13.33 3.64 3.71
N GLU A 234 12.30 3.30 4.48
CA GLU A 234 10.98 2.81 4.03
C GLU A 234 9.86 3.74 4.48
#